data_ff553e30b7f30820ef5ae7c20ce406e0
#
_entry.id   ff553e30b7f30820ef5ae7c20ce406e0
#
_cell.length_a   1.000
_cell.length_b   1.000
_cell.length_c   1.000
_cell.angle_alpha   90.00
_cell.angle_beta   90.00
_cell.angle_gamma   90.00
#
_symmetry.space_group_name_H-M   'P 1'
#
loop_
_entity.id
_entity.type
_entity.pdbx_description
1 polymer ?
#
loop_
_entity_poly.entity_id
_entity_poly.type
_entity_poly.pdbx_seq_one_letter_code
_entity_poly.pdbx_strand_id
1 'polypeptide(L)'
;MKRSTTCVLALSLSGLAGLAQAKDTSHEYLPLTLKPDNAQDAATGFIEGQSLSGSTRNWYARERAVNGSQFRYYKGDGSRHDSHRRDNWVQGTILDYSSGFTQGPVGFGVQVAGYNAIALEQGRAAVAGPNNRTLTHSDGDVIGQWSKIGLANLKARISHTTLTAGRHSINTPVFAFIGNRALPSSFDGVSLHSAELDNLSFDLGSFERVSTRTEQGNSKFTTEYSASGVEADRVNIAGFNYQPLRSLTTSLYFANVEDIWNQYYFGASHDLGDSSVLGLTTGLNYYRTRDHGSSKQGPIDNDTFSLSFTLAHQAHSLTFAYQEVSGNEYFDYVHDTNAIFLANSLYSDYNGPNEKSVQFAYVLNMAEYGVPGLRFNLYNARGWGIDGTHY
;
A
#
# COMPACT_ATOMS: atom_id res chain seq x y z
N MET A 1 26.06 -4.66 -13.06
CA MET A 1 25.70 -3.49 -13.89
C MET A 1 25.66 -2.24 -13.02
N LYS A 2 26.38 -1.16 -13.37
CA LYS A 2 26.30 0.10 -12.64
C LYS A 2 24.95 0.77 -12.96
N ARG A 3 23.98 0.74 -12.06
CA ARG A 3 22.76 1.53 -12.20
C ARG A 3 23.08 2.99 -11.94
N SER A 4 22.74 3.86 -12.88
CA SER A 4 22.93 5.31 -12.75
C SER A 4 21.96 5.86 -11.71
N THR A 5 22.47 6.70 -10.83
CA THR A 5 21.70 7.45 -9.84
C THR A 5 20.75 8.40 -10.57
N THR A 6 19.44 8.22 -10.42
CA THR A 6 18.44 9.16 -10.93
C THR A 6 17.94 10.00 -9.77
N CYS A 7 18.15 11.31 -9.84
CA CYS A 7 17.55 12.27 -8.93
C CYS A 7 16.13 12.56 -9.42
N VAL A 8 15.10 12.25 -8.62
CA VAL A 8 13.71 12.51 -8.96
C VAL A 8 13.22 13.69 -8.12
N LEU A 9 12.88 14.78 -8.78
CA LEU A 9 12.15 15.90 -8.17
C LEU A 9 10.65 15.59 -8.31
N ALA A 10 9.99 15.20 -7.23
CA ALA A 10 8.54 15.00 -7.22
C ALA A 10 7.85 16.22 -6.60
N LEU A 11 7.04 16.90 -7.40
CA LEU A 11 6.09 17.91 -6.92
C LEU A 11 4.79 17.19 -6.59
N SER A 12 4.51 16.96 -5.31
CA SER A 12 3.24 16.38 -4.90
C SER A 12 2.30 17.48 -4.38
N LEU A 13 1.23 17.73 -5.14
CA LEU A 13 0.05 18.43 -4.65
C LEU A 13 -0.85 17.39 -3.96
N SER A 14 -0.50 16.99 -2.75
CA SER A 14 -1.35 16.15 -1.93
C SER A 14 -2.27 17.01 -1.09
N GLY A 15 -3.55 17.06 -1.45
CA GLY A 15 -4.62 17.73 -0.69
C GLY A 15 -5.03 16.99 0.60
N LEU A 16 -4.10 16.35 1.30
CA LEU A 16 -4.27 15.90 2.68
C LEU A 16 -3.46 16.84 3.56
N ALA A 17 -4.12 17.91 3.99
CA ALA A 17 -3.67 18.73 5.10
C ALA A 17 -3.76 17.89 6.40
N GLY A 18 -2.87 16.93 6.56
CA GLY A 18 -2.45 16.52 7.89
C GLY A 18 -1.72 17.72 8.47
N LEU A 19 -2.40 18.55 9.27
CA LEU A 19 -1.75 19.41 10.22
C LEU A 19 -0.71 18.54 10.92
N ALA A 20 0.55 18.90 10.87
CA ALA A 20 1.53 18.36 11.78
C ALA A 20 1.08 18.79 13.19
N GLN A 21 0.18 18.03 13.80
CA GLN A 21 -0.02 18.12 15.22
C GLN A 21 1.33 17.82 15.84
N ALA A 22 1.77 18.68 16.73
CA ALA A 22 2.95 18.40 17.55
C ALA A 22 2.70 17.02 18.17
N LYS A 23 3.48 16.00 17.73
CA LYS A 23 3.42 14.67 18.31
C LYS A 23 3.82 14.78 19.76
N ASP A 24 2.99 14.23 20.65
CA ASP A 24 3.38 14.12 22.05
C ASP A 24 4.52 13.10 22.14
N THR A 25 5.73 13.60 22.37
CA THR A 25 6.97 12.82 22.48
C THR A 25 7.30 12.45 23.91
N SER A 26 6.35 12.60 24.84
CA SER A 26 6.53 12.18 26.22
C SER A 26 6.77 10.66 26.32
N HIS A 27 7.65 10.28 27.25
CA HIS A 27 7.87 8.85 27.57
C HIS A 27 6.85 8.31 28.57
N GLU A 28 5.67 8.94 28.65
CA GLU A 28 4.59 8.49 29.50
C GLU A 28 4.12 7.09 29.06
N TYR A 29 4.10 6.18 30.02
CA TYR A 29 3.58 4.83 29.84
C TYR A 29 2.06 4.88 29.68
N LEU A 30 1.56 4.20 28.68
CA LEU A 30 0.13 4.06 28.44
C LEU A 30 -0.35 2.69 28.90
N PRO A 31 -1.12 2.58 30.00
CA PRO A 31 -1.65 1.31 30.46
C PRO A 31 -2.68 0.77 29.45
N LEU A 32 -2.78 -0.56 29.37
CA LEU A 32 -3.84 -1.22 28.61
C LEU A 32 -5.14 -1.12 29.40
N THR A 33 -6.01 -0.19 29.00
CA THR A 33 -7.34 0.02 29.60
C THR A 33 -8.41 -0.14 28.53
N LEU A 34 -9.54 -0.71 28.93
CA LEU A 34 -10.72 -0.71 28.07
C LEU A 34 -11.18 0.73 27.86
N LYS A 35 -11.56 1.05 26.63
CA LYS A 35 -12.18 2.33 26.32
C LYS A 35 -13.46 2.50 27.15
N PRO A 36 -13.65 3.68 27.77
CA PRO A 36 -14.82 3.91 28.62
C PRO A 36 -16.11 4.11 27.83
N ASP A 37 -16.00 4.49 26.54
CA ASP A 37 -17.11 4.70 25.63
C ASP A 37 -17.37 3.44 24.79
N ASN A 38 -18.54 3.42 24.17
CA ASN A 38 -18.97 2.40 23.24
C ASN A 38 -19.26 3.07 21.89
N ALA A 39 -18.40 2.84 20.89
CA ALA A 39 -18.58 3.45 19.58
C ALA A 39 -19.92 3.09 18.91
N GLN A 40 -20.53 1.95 19.29
CA GLN A 40 -21.83 1.55 18.76
C GLN A 40 -22.97 2.39 19.36
N ASP A 41 -22.85 2.86 20.59
CA ASP A 41 -23.88 3.73 21.23
C ASP A 41 -23.94 5.11 20.54
N ALA A 42 -22.86 5.53 19.89
CA ALA A 42 -22.80 6.76 19.09
C ALA A 42 -23.40 6.60 17.67
N ALA A 43 -23.99 5.44 17.34
CA ALA A 43 -24.60 5.21 16.02
C ALA A 43 -25.84 6.07 15.85
N THR A 44 -25.84 6.94 14.84
CA THR A 44 -26.96 7.86 14.55
C THR A 44 -28.10 7.19 13.80
N GLY A 45 -27.84 6.06 13.13
CA GLY A 45 -28.81 5.30 12.33
C GLY A 45 -28.28 4.97 10.94
N PHE A 46 -28.94 4.02 10.28
CA PHE A 46 -28.51 3.52 8.96
C PHE A 46 -28.59 4.63 7.88
N ILE A 47 -29.68 5.39 7.87
CA ILE A 47 -29.90 6.48 6.91
C ILE A 47 -29.27 7.79 7.41
N GLU A 48 -29.46 8.10 8.70
CA GLU A 48 -29.00 9.36 9.32
C GLU A 48 -27.46 9.46 9.33
N GLY A 49 -26.77 8.33 9.43
CA GLY A 49 -25.31 8.25 9.41
C GLY A 49 -24.72 7.99 8.02
N GLN A 50 -25.52 8.01 6.96
CA GLN A 50 -25.04 7.74 5.60
C GLN A 50 -24.14 8.82 5.05
N SER A 51 -23.26 8.43 4.14
CA SER A 51 -22.43 9.35 3.37
C SER A 51 -22.32 8.92 1.91
N LEU A 52 -22.32 9.91 1.03
CA LEU A 52 -22.01 9.72 -0.40
C LEU A 52 -20.81 10.60 -0.73
N SER A 53 -19.74 10.01 -1.22
CA SER A 53 -18.55 10.74 -1.64
C SER A 53 -18.20 10.43 -3.09
N GLY A 54 -17.68 11.45 -3.77
CA GLY A 54 -17.18 11.35 -5.14
C GLY A 54 -15.72 11.80 -5.20
N SER A 55 -14.88 11.04 -5.88
CA SER A 55 -13.51 11.45 -6.16
C SER A 55 -13.15 11.17 -7.60
N THR A 56 -12.30 12.02 -8.15
CA THR A 56 -11.78 11.86 -9.50
C THR A 56 -10.29 12.11 -9.52
N ARG A 57 -9.56 11.32 -10.30
CA ARG A 57 -8.11 11.41 -10.43
C ARG A 57 -7.72 11.35 -11.90
N ASN A 58 -7.02 12.39 -12.36
CA ASN A 58 -6.31 12.35 -13.63
C ASN A 58 -4.91 11.78 -13.37
N TRP A 59 -4.60 10.64 -13.97
CA TRP A 59 -3.31 9.97 -13.80
C TRP A 59 -2.61 9.84 -15.14
N TYR A 60 -1.43 10.44 -15.23
CA TYR A 60 -0.57 10.40 -16.40
C TYR A 60 0.80 9.85 -16.01
N ALA A 61 1.27 8.84 -16.73
CA ALA A 61 2.61 8.30 -16.62
C ALA A 61 3.17 8.02 -18.02
N ARG A 62 4.41 8.45 -18.24
CA ARG A 62 5.18 8.14 -19.44
C ARG A 62 6.48 7.45 -19.04
N GLU A 63 6.65 6.26 -19.56
CA GLU A 63 7.86 5.49 -19.38
C GLU A 63 8.59 5.33 -20.70
N ARG A 64 9.91 5.37 -20.65
CA ARG A 64 10.78 5.08 -21.80
C ARG A 64 11.77 4.00 -21.43
N ALA A 65 11.82 2.96 -22.24
CA ALA A 65 12.85 1.92 -22.14
C ALA A 65 14.18 2.47 -22.64
N VAL A 66 15.24 2.26 -21.88
CA VAL A 66 16.61 2.71 -22.19
C VAL A 66 17.56 1.52 -22.21
N ASN A 67 18.75 1.72 -22.75
CA ASN A 67 19.84 0.70 -22.78
C ASN A 67 19.44 -0.64 -23.42
N GLY A 68 18.67 -0.59 -24.51
CA GLY A 68 18.25 -1.78 -25.24
C GLY A 68 17.05 -2.53 -24.65
N SER A 69 16.53 -2.10 -23.50
CA SER A 69 15.29 -2.64 -22.96
C SER A 69 14.09 -2.22 -23.81
N GLN A 70 13.03 -3.04 -23.79
CA GLN A 70 11.78 -2.77 -24.51
C GLN A 70 10.58 -3.23 -23.69
N PHE A 71 9.45 -2.52 -23.84
CA PHE A 71 8.15 -2.96 -23.33
C PHE A 71 7.54 -3.92 -24.34
N ARG A 72 7.20 -5.12 -23.90
CA ARG A 72 6.53 -6.13 -24.73
C ARG A 72 5.04 -5.92 -24.68
N TYR A 73 4.38 -6.12 -25.81
CA TYR A 73 2.93 -6.22 -25.89
C TYR A 73 2.50 -7.22 -26.96
N TYR A 74 1.29 -7.73 -26.82
CA TYR A 74 0.70 -8.63 -27.79
C TYR A 74 -0.47 -7.94 -28.46
N LYS A 75 -0.72 -8.25 -29.71
CA LYS A 75 -1.92 -7.82 -30.43
C LYS A 75 -2.98 -8.93 -30.40
N GLY A 76 -4.24 -8.60 -30.71
CA GLY A 76 -5.35 -9.54 -30.75
C GLY A 76 -5.16 -10.75 -31.71
N ASP A 77 -4.20 -10.67 -32.64
CA ASP A 77 -3.77 -11.77 -33.50
C ASP A 77 -2.69 -12.68 -32.86
N GLY A 78 -2.33 -12.41 -31.58
CA GLY A 78 -1.28 -13.13 -30.86
C GLY A 78 0.15 -12.73 -31.24
N SER A 79 0.34 -11.79 -32.19
CA SER A 79 1.66 -11.33 -32.58
C SER A 79 2.32 -10.48 -31.50
N ARG A 80 3.60 -10.80 -31.20
CA ARG A 80 4.42 -10.06 -30.24
C ARG A 80 5.04 -8.83 -30.89
N HIS A 81 4.95 -7.72 -30.19
CA HIS A 81 5.56 -6.45 -30.56
C HIS A 81 6.36 -5.87 -29.41
N ASP A 82 7.34 -5.03 -29.75
CA ASP A 82 8.17 -4.32 -28.78
C ASP A 82 7.97 -2.81 -28.96
N SER A 83 7.97 -2.08 -27.84
CA SER A 83 7.87 -0.63 -27.79
C SER A 83 8.90 -0.04 -26.84
N HIS A 84 9.55 1.05 -27.23
CA HIS A 84 10.44 1.81 -26.33
C HIS A 84 9.70 2.79 -25.46
N ARG A 85 8.37 2.90 -25.63
CA ARG A 85 7.52 3.85 -24.92
C ARG A 85 6.28 3.13 -24.36
N ARG A 86 5.91 3.50 -23.15
CA ARG A 86 4.66 3.10 -22.51
C ARG A 86 4.06 4.32 -21.83
N ASP A 87 2.88 4.72 -22.29
CA ASP A 87 2.12 5.85 -21.76
C ASP A 87 0.83 5.34 -21.11
N ASN A 88 0.51 5.90 -19.96
CA ASN A 88 -0.78 5.73 -19.30
C ASN A 88 -1.36 7.12 -19.05
N TRP A 89 -2.48 7.44 -19.67
CA TRP A 89 -3.23 8.64 -19.34
C TRP A 89 -4.68 8.28 -19.14
N VAL A 90 -5.10 8.31 -17.89
CA VAL A 90 -6.38 7.77 -17.44
C VAL A 90 -7.08 8.76 -16.54
N GLN A 91 -8.38 8.90 -16.73
CA GLN A 91 -9.28 9.55 -15.79
C GLN A 91 -10.01 8.48 -14.99
N GLY A 92 -9.68 8.36 -13.70
CA GLY A 92 -10.38 7.51 -12.74
C GLY A 92 -11.45 8.30 -12.01
N THR A 93 -12.63 7.70 -11.80
CA THR A 93 -13.72 8.28 -11.00
C THR A 93 -14.27 7.23 -10.06
N ILE A 94 -14.48 7.60 -8.82
CA ILE A 94 -15.05 6.76 -7.76
C ILE A 94 -16.28 7.47 -7.20
N LEU A 95 -17.37 6.74 -7.09
CA LEU A 95 -18.56 7.13 -6.34
C LEU A 95 -18.77 6.10 -5.23
N ASP A 96 -18.66 6.53 -3.97
CA ASP A 96 -18.69 5.66 -2.77
C ASP A 96 -19.86 6.07 -1.88
N TYR A 97 -20.77 5.13 -1.67
CA TYR A 97 -21.86 5.21 -0.70
C TYR A 97 -21.56 4.33 0.50
N SER A 98 -21.63 4.89 1.71
CA SER A 98 -21.60 4.18 2.98
C SER A 98 -22.85 4.53 3.79
N SER A 99 -23.58 3.54 4.26
CA SER A 99 -24.63 3.76 5.26
C SER A 99 -24.02 4.12 6.63
N GLY A 100 -24.80 4.67 7.53
CA GLY A 100 -24.49 4.61 8.96
C GLY A 100 -24.66 3.18 9.51
N PHE A 101 -24.35 3.00 10.79
CA PHE A 101 -24.70 1.78 11.51
C PHE A 101 -26.12 1.89 12.09
N THR A 102 -26.89 0.81 12.03
CA THR A 102 -28.16 0.73 12.76
C THR A 102 -27.91 0.91 14.25
N GLN A 103 -28.90 1.47 14.95
CA GLN A 103 -28.85 1.62 16.40
C GLN A 103 -29.07 0.27 17.11
N GLY A 104 -28.73 0.19 18.38
CA GLY A 104 -28.85 -1.00 19.21
C GLY A 104 -27.48 -1.60 19.57
N PRO A 105 -27.42 -2.71 20.33
CA PRO A 105 -26.18 -3.28 20.83
C PRO A 105 -25.28 -3.84 19.72
N VAL A 106 -25.86 -4.19 18.56
CA VAL A 106 -25.16 -4.58 17.33
C VAL A 106 -25.62 -3.67 16.21
N GLY A 107 -24.69 -2.92 15.63
CA GLY A 107 -24.92 -2.08 14.46
C GLY A 107 -24.60 -2.81 13.15
N PHE A 108 -25.46 -2.63 12.14
CA PHE A 108 -25.24 -3.13 10.80
C PHE A 108 -25.11 -1.96 9.82
N GLY A 109 -24.18 -2.07 8.88
CA GLY A 109 -23.94 -1.09 7.84
C GLY A 109 -23.58 -1.74 6.52
N VAL A 110 -23.66 -0.97 5.44
CA VAL A 110 -23.27 -1.40 4.08
C VAL A 110 -22.39 -0.34 3.43
N GLN A 111 -21.52 -0.77 2.52
CA GLN A 111 -20.76 0.12 1.66
C GLN A 111 -20.77 -0.41 0.23
N VAL A 112 -21.02 0.47 -0.75
CA VAL A 112 -20.94 0.16 -2.18
C VAL A 112 -20.23 1.30 -2.89
N ALA A 113 -19.19 0.99 -3.68
CA ALA A 113 -18.50 1.98 -4.50
C ALA A 113 -18.40 1.53 -5.96
N GLY A 114 -18.82 2.40 -6.86
CA GLY A 114 -18.62 2.28 -8.30
C GLY A 114 -17.31 2.93 -8.72
N TYR A 115 -16.49 2.22 -9.50
CA TYR A 115 -15.24 2.70 -10.08
C TYR A 115 -15.38 2.77 -11.60
N ASN A 116 -14.89 3.85 -12.19
CA ASN A 116 -14.84 4.06 -13.64
C ASN A 116 -13.45 4.53 -14.05
N ALA A 117 -12.93 4.00 -15.17
CA ALA A 117 -11.69 4.42 -15.78
C ALA A 117 -11.95 4.76 -17.27
N ILE A 118 -11.46 5.92 -17.71
CA ILE A 118 -11.56 6.39 -19.10
C ILE A 118 -10.13 6.61 -19.62
N ALA A 119 -9.78 5.98 -20.75
CA ALA A 119 -8.52 6.20 -21.44
C ALA A 119 -8.52 7.56 -22.13
N LEU A 120 -7.54 8.39 -21.80
CA LEU A 120 -7.28 9.66 -22.47
C LEU A 120 -6.17 9.53 -23.53
N GLU A 121 -5.30 8.50 -23.42
CA GLU A 121 -4.35 8.08 -24.45
C GLU A 121 -4.72 6.67 -24.93
N GLN A 122 -4.93 6.51 -26.23
CA GLN A 122 -5.38 5.27 -26.85
C GLN A 122 -4.47 4.82 -28.01
N GLY A 123 -3.33 5.47 -28.19
CA GLY A 123 -2.38 5.10 -29.25
C GLY A 123 -1.77 3.71 -28.97
N ARG A 124 -2.05 2.72 -29.82
CA ARG A 124 -1.59 1.32 -29.65
C ARG A 124 -0.09 1.18 -29.42
N ALA A 125 0.73 1.97 -30.10
CA ALA A 125 2.18 1.96 -29.93
C ALA A 125 2.62 2.61 -28.59
N ALA A 126 1.81 3.46 -28.01
CA ALA A 126 2.05 4.11 -26.73
C ALA A 126 1.55 3.27 -25.57
N VAL A 127 0.41 2.59 -25.75
CA VAL A 127 -0.21 1.73 -24.76
C VAL A 127 0.30 0.30 -24.95
N ALA A 128 1.51 0.01 -24.46
CA ALA A 128 2.07 -1.34 -24.50
C ALA A 128 1.38 -2.21 -23.44
N GLY A 129 0.54 -3.15 -23.84
CA GLY A 129 -0.06 -4.17 -22.99
C GLY A 129 0.62 -5.53 -23.18
N PRO A 130 0.38 -6.55 -22.41
CA PRO A 130 -0.51 -6.69 -21.26
C PRO A 130 0.04 -6.07 -19.96
N ASN A 131 1.26 -5.58 -19.96
CA ASN A 131 1.91 -4.98 -18.78
C ASN A 131 1.57 -3.48 -18.61
N ASN A 132 0.83 -2.89 -19.52
CA ASN A 132 0.28 -1.56 -19.32
C ASN A 132 -1.05 -1.67 -18.56
N ARG A 133 -0.92 -1.81 -17.29
CA ARG A 133 -1.91 -2.21 -16.33
C ARG A 133 -3.02 -1.19 -16.13
N THR A 134 -3.67 -0.67 -17.17
CA THR A 134 -4.82 0.19 -16.92
C THR A 134 -5.92 0.06 -17.97
N LEU A 135 -5.61 -0.02 -19.24
CA LEU A 135 -6.64 0.03 -20.28
C LEU A 135 -6.30 -0.85 -21.48
N THR A 136 -5.76 -2.04 -21.21
CA THR A 136 -5.55 -3.04 -22.25
C THR A 136 -6.20 -4.36 -21.88
N HIS A 137 -6.79 -5.03 -22.85
CA HIS A 137 -7.18 -6.43 -22.77
C HIS A 137 -5.95 -7.34 -22.66
N SER A 138 -6.15 -8.58 -22.24
CA SER A 138 -5.09 -9.59 -22.15
C SER A 138 -4.41 -9.88 -23.50
N ASP A 139 -5.11 -9.65 -24.60
CA ASP A 139 -4.61 -9.75 -25.98
C ASP A 139 -3.84 -8.48 -26.43
N GLY A 140 -3.77 -7.44 -25.60
CA GLY A 140 -3.07 -6.19 -25.87
C GLY A 140 -3.90 -5.11 -26.60
N ASP A 141 -5.17 -5.38 -26.87
CA ASP A 141 -6.06 -4.36 -27.44
C ASP A 141 -6.44 -3.30 -26.39
N VAL A 142 -6.58 -2.04 -26.85
CA VAL A 142 -6.86 -0.90 -25.97
C VAL A 142 -8.33 -0.86 -25.58
N ILE A 143 -8.58 -0.72 -24.30
CA ILE A 143 -9.91 -0.48 -23.74
C ILE A 143 -10.08 1.03 -23.56
N GLY A 144 -11.10 1.61 -24.22
CA GLY A 144 -11.39 3.05 -24.09
C GLY A 144 -11.97 3.47 -22.75
N GLN A 145 -12.79 2.58 -22.16
CA GLN A 145 -13.46 2.81 -20.88
C GLN A 145 -13.87 1.49 -20.25
N TRP A 146 -13.84 1.43 -18.93
CA TRP A 146 -14.45 0.36 -18.17
C TRP A 146 -14.97 0.82 -16.81
N SER A 147 -15.91 0.06 -16.25
CA SER A 147 -16.45 0.30 -14.92
C SER A 147 -16.55 -1.01 -14.15
N LYS A 148 -16.46 -0.92 -12.83
CA LYS A 148 -16.64 -2.06 -11.92
C LYS A 148 -17.25 -1.62 -10.59
N ILE A 149 -17.76 -2.57 -9.84
CA ILE A 149 -18.02 -2.39 -8.42
C ILE A 149 -16.70 -2.57 -7.68
N GLY A 150 -16.14 -1.46 -7.19
CA GLY A 150 -14.85 -1.43 -6.50
C GLY A 150 -14.95 -1.86 -5.04
N LEU A 151 -16.04 -1.50 -4.35
CA LEU A 151 -16.35 -1.94 -2.98
C LEU A 151 -17.79 -2.44 -2.93
N ALA A 152 -18.06 -3.52 -2.18
CA ALA A 152 -19.39 -4.03 -1.88
C ALA A 152 -19.31 -4.91 -0.63
N ASN A 153 -19.65 -4.38 0.54
CA ASN A 153 -19.50 -5.09 1.79
C ASN A 153 -20.62 -4.79 2.78
N LEU A 154 -20.77 -5.74 3.69
CA LEU A 154 -21.60 -5.63 4.89
C LEU A 154 -20.69 -5.47 6.09
N LYS A 155 -21.13 -4.66 7.06
CA LYS A 155 -20.42 -4.42 8.32
C LYS A 155 -21.33 -4.76 9.49
N ALA A 156 -20.77 -5.40 10.51
CA ALA A 156 -21.41 -5.59 11.80
C ALA A 156 -20.47 -5.03 12.88
N ARG A 157 -21.00 -4.16 13.76
CA ARG A 157 -20.20 -3.52 14.80
C ARG A 157 -20.80 -3.77 16.19
N ILE A 158 -19.95 -4.15 17.11
CA ILE A 158 -20.23 -4.19 18.55
C ILE A 158 -19.13 -3.38 19.22
N SER A 159 -19.51 -2.37 20.01
CA SER A 159 -18.55 -1.48 20.66
C SER A 159 -17.52 -0.93 19.65
N HIS A 160 -16.23 -1.11 19.86
CA HIS A 160 -15.13 -0.72 18.97
C HIS A 160 -14.64 -1.88 18.07
N THR A 161 -15.41 -2.97 17.97
CA THR A 161 -15.09 -4.12 17.14
C THR A 161 -16.00 -4.18 15.91
N THR A 162 -15.42 -4.18 14.73
CA THR A 162 -16.14 -4.24 13.44
C THR A 162 -15.73 -5.46 12.64
N LEU A 163 -16.70 -6.27 12.26
CA LEU A 163 -16.59 -7.33 11.26
C LEU A 163 -17.03 -6.77 9.91
N THR A 164 -16.24 -6.98 8.87
CA THR A 164 -16.56 -6.60 7.48
C THR A 164 -16.51 -7.83 6.59
N ALA A 165 -17.55 -8.04 5.76
CA ALA A 165 -17.64 -9.16 4.84
C ALA A 165 -18.02 -8.69 3.44
N GLY A 166 -17.34 -9.21 2.41
CA GLY A 166 -17.49 -8.84 1.01
C GLY A 166 -16.27 -8.09 0.47
N ARG A 167 -16.44 -7.30 -0.57
CA ARG A 167 -15.35 -6.53 -1.17
C ARG A 167 -15.06 -5.26 -0.38
N HIS A 168 -13.86 -5.19 0.19
CA HIS A 168 -13.43 -4.03 0.97
C HIS A 168 -11.92 -3.79 0.86
N SER A 169 -11.47 -2.63 1.32
CA SER A 169 -10.06 -2.29 1.45
C SER A 169 -9.57 -2.64 2.85
N ILE A 170 -8.32 -3.07 2.95
CA ILE A 170 -7.59 -3.25 4.20
C ILE A 170 -6.22 -2.60 4.08
N ASN A 171 -5.63 -2.19 5.20
CA ASN A 171 -4.33 -1.55 5.23
C ASN A 171 -3.53 -2.04 6.43
N THR A 172 -2.74 -3.09 6.22
CA THR A 172 -1.80 -3.65 7.20
C THR A 172 -0.41 -3.77 6.60
N PRO A 173 0.67 -3.90 7.37
CA PRO A 173 2.03 -4.01 6.84
C PRO A 173 2.26 -5.22 5.92
N VAL A 174 1.46 -6.26 6.07
CA VAL A 174 1.63 -7.53 5.34
C VAL A 174 0.58 -7.74 4.24
N PHE A 175 -0.51 -6.92 4.24
CA PHE A 175 -1.55 -6.97 3.22
C PHE A 175 -2.33 -5.66 3.20
N ALA A 176 -2.18 -4.87 2.15
CA ALA A 176 -2.78 -3.53 2.05
C ALA A 176 -3.24 -3.24 0.62
N PHE A 177 -4.35 -2.50 0.48
CA PHE A 177 -4.74 -2.00 -0.84
C PHE A 177 -3.70 -1.03 -1.38
N ILE A 178 -3.60 -0.96 -2.71
CA ILE A 178 -2.73 0.00 -3.39
C ILE A 178 -3.57 1.00 -4.19
N GLY A 179 -3.29 2.29 -4.03
CA GLY A 179 -4.06 3.39 -4.64
C GLY A 179 -3.20 4.42 -5.36
N ASN A 180 -2.02 4.05 -5.85
CA ASN A 180 -1.05 4.96 -6.46
C ASN A 180 -1.28 5.23 -7.96
N ARG A 181 -2.36 4.67 -8.57
CA ARG A 181 -2.78 4.91 -9.96
C ARG A 181 -4.16 5.56 -10.02
N ALA A 182 -4.83 5.50 -11.16
CA ALA A 182 -6.15 6.12 -11.35
C ALA A 182 -7.22 5.58 -10.39
N LEU A 183 -7.19 4.28 -10.10
CA LEU A 183 -8.12 3.59 -9.19
C LEU A 183 -7.35 2.73 -8.18
N PRO A 184 -7.92 2.44 -7.00
CA PRO A 184 -7.33 1.54 -6.01
C PRO A 184 -7.70 0.08 -6.26
N SER A 185 -6.93 -0.84 -5.67
CA SER A 185 -7.30 -2.24 -5.51
C SER A 185 -8.23 -2.45 -4.30
N SER A 186 -8.87 -3.60 -4.24
CA SER A 186 -9.71 -4.06 -3.13
C SER A 186 -9.76 -5.58 -3.10
N PHE A 187 -10.29 -6.16 -2.02
CA PHE A 187 -10.21 -7.60 -1.77
C PHE A 187 -11.56 -8.16 -1.37
N ASP A 188 -11.92 -9.32 -1.91
CA ASP A 188 -13.09 -10.08 -1.50
C ASP A 188 -12.71 -11.00 -0.33
N GLY A 189 -13.40 -10.88 0.80
CA GLY A 189 -13.11 -11.66 1.99
C GLY A 189 -13.85 -11.20 3.23
N VAL A 190 -13.32 -11.58 4.37
CA VAL A 190 -13.82 -11.20 5.70
C VAL A 190 -12.67 -10.65 6.52
N SER A 191 -12.90 -9.55 7.23
CA SER A 191 -11.95 -8.98 8.19
C SER A 191 -12.64 -8.55 9.47
N LEU A 192 -11.87 -8.57 10.55
CA LEU A 192 -12.27 -8.06 11.86
C LEU A 192 -11.22 -7.05 12.31
N HIS A 193 -11.67 -5.86 12.68
CA HIS A 193 -10.86 -4.85 13.36
C HIS A 193 -11.42 -4.60 14.75
N SER A 194 -10.58 -4.61 15.76
CA SER A 194 -10.97 -4.35 17.14
C SER A 194 -10.02 -3.35 17.80
N ALA A 195 -10.59 -2.31 18.41
CA ALA A 195 -9.89 -1.27 19.15
C ALA A 195 -10.54 -1.00 20.50
N GLU A 196 -10.91 -2.06 21.22
CA GLU A 196 -11.55 -2.00 22.54
C GLU A 196 -10.62 -1.42 23.61
N LEU A 197 -9.30 -1.53 23.42
CA LEU A 197 -8.30 -0.97 24.30
C LEU A 197 -7.78 0.36 23.78
N ASP A 198 -7.45 1.30 24.65
CA ASP A 198 -7.07 2.67 24.30
C ASP A 198 -5.83 2.75 23.38
N ASN A 199 -4.86 1.89 23.61
CA ASN A 199 -3.56 1.94 22.94
C ASN A 199 -3.19 0.63 22.25
N LEU A 200 -4.18 -0.26 22.01
CA LEU A 200 -3.99 -1.53 21.31
C LEU A 200 -5.15 -1.79 20.35
N SER A 201 -4.82 -2.10 19.10
CA SER A 201 -5.80 -2.56 18.12
C SER A 201 -5.36 -3.88 17.49
N PHE A 202 -6.33 -4.70 17.09
CA PHE A 202 -6.15 -5.98 16.43
C PHE A 202 -6.78 -5.99 15.05
N ASP A 203 -6.13 -6.66 14.11
CA ASP A 203 -6.63 -6.94 12.78
C ASP A 203 -6.55 -8.44 12.49
N LEU A 204 -7.66 -9.01 12.02
CA LEU A 204 -7.73 -10.36 11.48
C LEU A 204 -8.36 -10.30 10.09
N GLY A 205 -7.97 -11.19 9.19
CA GLY A 205 -8.60 -11.24 7.87
C GLY A 205 -8.33 -12.54 7.12
N SER A 206 -9.28 -12.89 6.25
CA SER A 206 -9.16 -13.99 5.29
C SER A 206 -9.78 -13.55 3.98
N PHE A 207 -9.00 -13.57 2.91
CA PHE A 207 -9.35 -13.03 1.59
C PHE A 207 -9.14 -14.09 0.52
N GLU A 208 -9.99 -14.08 -0.52
CA GLU A 208 -10.01 -15.11 -1.56
C GLU A 208 -9.76 -14.56 -2.96
N ARG A 209 -9.97 -13.27 -3.19
CA ARG A 209 -9.80 -12.62 -4.51
C ARG A 209 -9.30 -11.19 -4.35
N VAL A 210 -8.57 -10.74 -5.37
CA VAL A 210 -8.21 -9.34 -5.56
C VAL A 210 -9.00 -8.75 -6.72
N SER A 211 -9.60 -7.58 -6.49
CA SER A 211 -10.08 -6.68 -7.54
C SER A 211 -8.96 -5.70 -7.83
N THR A 212 -8.17 -5.96 -8.84
CA THR A 212 -6.96 -5.19 -9.16
C THR A 212 -7.30 -3.75 -9.56
N ARG A 213 -6.37 -2.83 -9.38
CA ARG A 213 -6.55 -1.40 -9.79
C ARG A 213 -6.66 -1.20 -11.31
N THR A 214 -6.47 -2.24 -12.12
CA THR A 214 -6.25 -2.14 -13.58
C THR A 214 -7.23 -2.95 -14.41
N GLU A 215 -8.09 -3.76 -13.80
CA GLU A 215 -8.98 -4.69 -14.50
C GLU A 215 -10.41 -4.61 -13.96
N GLN A 216 -11.38 -5.02 -14.77
CA GLN A 216 -12.79 -5.10 -14.38
C GLN A 216 -13.08 -6.30 -13.48
N GLY A 217 -12.41 -7.41 -13.74
CA GLY A 217 -12.61 -8.69 -13.06
C GLY A 217 -11.93 -8.79 -11.71
N ASN A 218 -12.15 -9.93 -11.06
CA ASN A 218 -11.42 -10.37 -9.89
C ASN A 218 -10.52 -11.52 -10.28
N SER A 219 -9.35 -11.59 -9.66
CA SER A 219 -8.39 -12.67 -9.86
C SER A 219 -8.05 -13.36 -8.54
N LYS A 220 -7.44 -14.55 -8.64
CA LYS A 220 -6.71 -15.16 -7.54
C LYS A 220 -5.51 -14.31 -7.17
N PHE A 221 -4.95 -14.56 -6.01
CA PHE A 221 -3.73 -13.89 -5.60
C PHE A 221 -2.52 -14.44 -6.32
N THR A 222 -1.64 -13.55 -6.71
CA THR A 222 -0.27 -13.83 -7.15
C THR A 222 0.67 -13.01 -6.30
N THR A 223 1.97 -13.28 -6.35
CA THR A 223 2.97 -12.41 -5.74
C THR A 223 3.68 -11.59 -6.81
N GLU A 224 4.37 -10.51 -6.41
CA GLU A 224 4.96 -9.56 -7.36
C GLU A 224 6.09 -10.21 -8.19
N TYR A 225 6.82 -11.17 -7.60
CA TYR A 225 8.00 -11.81 -8.20
C TYR A 225 7.80 -13.29 -8.53
N SER A 226 6.59 -13.82 -8.38
CA SER A 226 6.31 -15.21 -8.75
C SER A 226 6.36 -15.43 -10.27
N ALA A 227 6.67 -16.66 -10.66
CA ALA A 227 6.54 -17.09 -12.05
C ALA A 227 5.09 -17.04 -12.53
N SER A 228 4.89 -16.88 -13.83
CA SER A 228 3.55 -16.89 -14.43
C SER A 228 2.82 -18.19 -14.11
N GLY A 229 1.58 -18.08 -13.64
CA GLY A 229 0.72 -19.21 -13.27
C GLY A 229 0.85 -19.69 -11.83
N VAL A 230 1.70 -19.08 -11.01
CA VAL A 230 1.76 -19.33 -9.56
C VAL A 230 0.66 -18.49 -8.90
N GLU A 231 -0.35 -19.17 -8.36
CA GLU A 231 -1.53 -18.54 -7.75
C GLU A 231 -1.80 -19.12 -6.35
N ALA A 232 -2.30 -18.26 -5.46
CA ALA A 232 -2.88 -18.65 -4.18
C ALA A 232 -4.38 -18.43 -4.17
N ASP A 233 -5.10 -19.35 -3.54
CA ASP A 233 -6.54 -19.25 -3.39
C ASP A 233 -6.95 -18.36 -2.21
N ARG A 234 -6.04 -18.17 -1.23
CA ARG A 234 -6.32 -17.46 0.02
C ARG A 234 -5.13 -16.70 0.56
N VAL A 235 -5.42 -15.54 1.16
CA VAL A 235 -4.50 -14.79 2.01
C VAL A 235 -5.15 -14.62 3.39
N ASN A 236 -4.48 -15.09 4.44
CA ASN A 236 -4.89 -14.92 5.82
C ASN A 236 -3.95 -13.97 6.52
N ILE A 237 -4.49 -13.08 7.36
CA ILE A 237 -3.71 -12.13 8.13
C ILE A 237 -4.14 -12.09 9.59
N ALA A 238 -3.20 -11.81 10.46
CA ALA A 238 -3.45 -11.52 11.86
C ALA A 238 -2.38 -10.56 12.38
N GLY A 239 -2.76 -9.60 13.21
CA GLY A 239 -1.76 -8.71 13.79
C GLY A 239 -2.36 -7.70 14.75
N PHE A 240 -1.47 -6.87 15.28
CA PHE A 240 -1.86 -5.80 16.18
C PHE A 240 -0.91 -4.59 16.08
N ASN A 241 -1.43 -3.44 16.47
CA ASN A 241 -0.66 -2.23 16.73
C ASN A 241 -0.79 -1.89 18.21
N TYR A 242 0.34 -1.61 18.84
CA TYR A 242 0.42 -1.30 20.26
C TYR A 242 1.28 -0.07 20.51
N GLN A 243 0.75 0.87 21.27
CA GLN A 243 1.42 2.09 21.69
C GLN A 243 1.71 2.05 23.21
N PRO A 244 2.83 1.43 23.64
CA PRO A 244 3.16 1.34 25.07
C PRO A 244 3.52 2.68 25.71
N LEU A 245 4.06 3.61 24.91
CA LEU A 245 4.40 4.98 25.30
C LEU A 245 3.78 5.96 24.30
N ARG A 246 3.53 7.17 24.72
CA ARG A 246 3.07 8.22 23.78
C ARG A 246 4.03 8.41 22.59
N SER A 247 5.32 8.27 22.87
CA SER A 247 6.40 8.38 21.88
C SER A 247 6.70 7.10 21.09
N LEU A 248 6.17 5.93 21.47
CA LEU A 248 6.54 4.65 20.86
C LEU A 248 5.30 3.91 20.34
N THR A 249 5.29 3.61 19.06
CA THR A 249 4.31 2.71 18.43
C THR A 249 5.02 1.46 17.94
N THR A 250 4.44 0.30 18.18
CA THR A 250 4.92 -1.00 17.71
C THR A 250 3.83 -1.74 16.96
N SER A 251 4.21 -2.60 16.03
CA SER A 251 3.29 -3.41 15.23
C SER A 251 3.85 -4.82 15.08
N LEU A 252 2.99 -5.81 15.21
CA LEU A 252 3.34 -7.20 14.93
C LEU A 252 2.24 -7.81 14.05
N TYR A 253 2.63 -8.31 12.88
CA TYR A 253 1.70 -8.89 11.92
C TYR A 253 2.23 -10.19 11.34
N PHE A 254 1.29 -11.02 10.92
CA PHE A 254 1.50 -12.27 10.21
C PHE A 254 0.62 -12.31 8.98
N ALA A 255 1.16 -12.79 7.86
CA ALA A 255 0.39 -13.16 6.67
C ALA A 255 0.77 -14.57 6.22
N ASN A 256 -0.25 -15.34 5.83
CA ASN A 256 -0.12 -16.60 5.13
C ASN A 256 -0.70 -16.44 3.73
N VAL A 257 0.13 -16.59 2.71
CA VAL A 257 -0.30 -16.74 1.31
C VAL A 257 -0.28 -18.23 1.02
N GLU A 258 -1.48 -18.81 0.85
CA GLU A 258 -1.69 -20.25 0.79
C GLU A 258 -0.81 -20.92 -0.25
N ASP A 259 -0.10 -21.98 0.15
CA ASP A 259 0.81 -22.77 -0.69
C ASP A 259 2.01 -22.01 -1.26
N ILE A 260 2.26 -20.78 -0.83
CA ILE A 260 3.39 -19.97 -1.30
C ILE A 260 4.33 -19.67 -0.13
N TRP A 261 3.90 -18.81 0.83
CA TRP A 261 4.76 -18.44 1.96
C TRP A 261 3.97 -17.97 3.20
N ASN A 262 4.68 -17.97 4.34
CA ASN A 262 4.34 -17.28 5.58
C ASN A 262 5.27 -16.07 5.74
N GLN A 263 4.70 -14.92 6.09
CA GLN A 263 5.43 -13.68 6.32
C GLN A 263 5.10 -13.12 7.70
N TYR A 264 6.13 -12.79 8.46
CA TYR A 264 6.06 -12.16 9.77
C TYR A 264 6.62 -10.76 9.66
N TYR A 265 5.97 -9.80 10.28
CA TYR A 265 6.38 -8.41 10.31
C TYR A 265 6.47 -7.90 11.73
N PHE A 266 7.53 -7.17 12.01
CA PHE A 266 7.68 -6.33 13.20
C PHE A 266 8.01 -4.90 12.76
N GLY A 267 7.25 -3.93 13.30
CA GLY A 267 7.48 -2.50 13.09
C GLY A 267 7.61 -1.78 14.42
N ALA A 268 8.45 -0.73 14.45
CA ALA A 268 8.54 0.18 15.58
C ALA A 268 8.80 1.60 15.07
N SER A 269 8.12 2.58 15.65
CA SER A 269 8.35 4.01 15.42
C SER A 269 8.48 4.72 16.76
N HIS A 270 9.61 5.42 16.95
CA HIS A 270 9.90 6.15 18.18
C HIS A 270 10.16 7.62 17.86
N ASP A 271 9.42 8.50 18.51
CA ASP A 271 9.53 9.95 18.37
C ASP A 271 10.20 10.56 19.62
N LEU A 272 11.20 11.39 19.42
CA LEU A 272 11.96 12.10 20.45
C LEU A 272 11.97 13.59 20.14
N GLY A 273 11.90 14.42 21.19
CA GLY A 273 11.98 15.88 21.07
C GLY A 273 10.73 16.49 20.42
N ASP A 274 10.80 17.75 20.07
CA ASP A 274 9.72 18.54 19.48
C ASP A 274 10.14 19.04 18.09
N SER A 275 9.40 18.68 17.06
CA SER A 275 9.71 19.08 15.67
C SER A 275 9.68 20.60 15.44
N SER A 276 9.02 21.38 16.31
CA SER A 276 9.09 22.85 16.27
C SER A 276 10.48 23.39 16.68
N VAL A 277 11.20 22.63 17.51
CA VAL A 277 12.57 22.95 17.97
C VAL A 277 13.57 21.99 17.33
N LEU A 278 13.49 20.72 17.68
CA LEU A 278 14.26 19.63 17.08
C LEU A 278 13.62 18.29 17.44
N GLY A 279 13.03 17.62 16.48
CA GLY A 279 12.42 16.30 16.62
C GLY A 279 13.22 15.22 15.89
N LEU A 280 13.29 14.02 16.46
CA LEU A 280 13.85 12.84 15.83
C LEU A 280 12.83 11.72 15.83
N THR A 281 12.47 11.22 14.65
CA THR A 281 11.69 9.99 14.48
C THR A 281 12.64 8.86 14.05
N THR A 282 12.64 7.75 14.79
CA THR A 282 13.36 6.53 14.43
C THR A 282 12.34 5.46 14.02
N GLY A 283 12.48 4.89 12.81
CA GLY A 283 11.62 3.84 12.29
C GLY A 283 12.39 2.56 12.04
N LEU A 284 11.84 1.42 12.49
CA LEU A 284 12.34 0.08 12.20
C LEU A 284 11.22 -0.73 11.56
N ASN A 285 11.52 -1.40 10.45
CA ASN A 285 10.66 -2.42 9.85
C ASN A 285 11.48 -3.68 9.61
N TYR A 286 10.94 -4.81 9.98
CA TYR A 286 11.56 -6.12 9.80
C TYR A 286 10.53 -7.12 9.30
N TYR A 287 10.89 -7.84 8.24
CA TYR A 287 10.11 -8.94 7.68
C TYR A 287 10.92 -10.22 7.69
N ARG A 288 10.26 -11.32 8.04
CA ARG A 288 10.77 -12.67 7.87
C ARG A 288 9.79 -13.47 7.03
N THR A 289 10.25 -13.98 5.88
CA THR A 289 9.43 -14.74 4.94
C THR A 289 10.00 -16.15 4.78
N ARG A 290 9.12 -17.14 4.83
CA ARG A 290 9.44 -18.56 4.63
C ARG A 290 8.40 -19.19 3.72
N ASP A 291 8.83 -20.08 2.84
CA ASP A 291 7.90 -20.88 2.04
C ASP A 291 6.95 -21.70 2.92
N HIS A 292 5.78 -21.98 2.37
CA HIS A 292 4.71 -22.68 3.09
C HIS A 292 3.90 -23.59 2.16
N GLY A 293 3.37 -24.67 2.73
CA GLY A 293 2.50 -25.61 2.04
C GLY A 293 3.24 -26.32 0.91
N SER A 294 2.68 -26.30 -0.29
CA SER A 294 3.31 -26.92 -1.48
C SER A 294 4.45 -26.09 -2.07
N SER A 295 4.76 -24.92 -1.50
CA SER A 295 5.88 -24.04 -1.91
C SER A 295 5.88 -23.75 -3.41
N LYS A 296 4.73 -23.34 -3.94
CA LYS A 296 4.51 -23.16 -5.40
C LYS A 296 5.51 -22.19 -6.06
N GLN A 297 6.11 -21.30 -5.29
CA GLN A 297 7.13 -20.35 -5.75
C GLN A 297 8.56 -20.87 -5.56
N GLY A 298 8.72 -22.06 -4.99
CA GLY A 298 9.99 -22.64 -4.59
C GLY A 298 10.36 -22.34 -3.12
N PRO A 299 11.55 -22.74 -2.68
CA PRO A 299 12.02 -22.49 -1.33
C PRO A 299 12.30 -20.99 -1.12
N ILE A 300 11.77 -20.43 -0.04
CA ILE A 300 11.95 -19.04 0.35
C ILE A 300 12.49 -18.98 1.76
N ASP A 301 13.62 -18.28 1.93
CA ASP A 301 14.26 -17.99 3.21
C ASP A 301 14.80 -16.56 3.17
N ASN A 302 13.93 -15.59 3.53
CA ASN A 302 14.22 -14.18 3.37
C ASN A 302 14.03 -13.44 4.69
N ASP A 303 15.04 -12.66 5.08
CA ASP A 303 15.01 -11.70 6.19
C ASP A 303 15.28 -10.31 5.62
N THR A 304 14.35 -9.39 5.77
CA THR A 304 14.48 -8.04 5.22
C THR A 304 14.17 -7.00 6.29
N PHE A 305 15.05 -6.01 6.44
CA PHE A 305 14.80 -4.92 7.36
C PHE A 305 15.12 -3.55 6.78
N SER A 306 14.52 -2.53 7.36
CA SER A 306 14.92 -1.13 7.15
C SER A 306 14.95 -0.37 8.46
N LEU A 307 15.93 0.52 8.58
CA LEU A 307 16.10 1.44 9.69
C LEU A 307 16.15 2.87 9.15
N SER A 308 15.34 3.76 9.70
CA SER A 308 15.26 5.16 9.26
C SER A 308 15.37 6.11 10.43
N PHE A 309 15.97 7.27 10.17
CA PHE A 309 16.09 8.40 11.09
C PHE A 309 15.64 9.65 10.37
N THR A 310 14.60 10.29 10.88
CA THR A 310 14.09 11.56 10.36
C THR A 310 14.29 12.65 11.40
N LEU A 311 15.16 13.60 11.09
CA LEU A 311 15.39 14.80 11.88
C LEU A 311 14.49 15.92 11.34
N ALA A 312 13.65 16.50 12.20
CA ALA A 312 12.72 17.56 11.84
C ALA A 312 12.98 18.82 12.65
N HIS A 313 12.96 19.96 11.97
CA HIS A 313 13.06 21.30 12.56
C HIS A 313 12.15 22.25 11.76
N GLN A 314 11.04 22.69 12.40
CA GLN A 314 10.06 23.58 11.76
C GLN A 314 9.63 23.06 10.37
N ALA A 315 9.90 23.86 9.31
CA ALA A 315 9.55 23.52 7.93
C ALA A 315 10.37 22.36 7.32
N HIS A 316 11.48 21.98 7.94
CA HIS A 316 12.51 21.14 7.35
C HIS A 316 12.49 19.73 7.94
N SER A 317 12.62 18.71 7.10
CA SER A 317 12.85 17.32 7.53
C SER A 317 13.95 16.69 6.69
N LEU A 318 14.91 16.05 7.36
CA LEU A 318 16.01 15.28 6.75
C LEU A 318 15.84 13.82 7.16
N THR A 319 15.78 12.91 6.19
CA THR A 319 15.70 11.47 6.45
C THR A 319 16.94 10.78 5.90
N PHE A 320 17.53 9.93 6.72
CA PHE A 320 18.47 8.89 6.32
C PHE A 320 17.82 7.53 6.57
N ALA A 321 17.90 6.62 5.59
CA ALA A 321 17.43 5.26 5.77
C ALA A 321 18.39 4.25 5.16
N TYR A 322 18.51 3.10 5.83
CA TYR A 322 19.23 1.92 5.37
C TYR A 322 18.27 0.74 5.30
N GLN A 323 18.40 -0.06 4.25
CA GLN A 323 17.60 -1.27 4.03
C GLN A 323 18.50 -2.38 3.53
N GLU A 324 18.23 -3.60 3.98
CA GLU A 324 18.96 -4.81 3.58
C GLU A 324 17.98 -5.99 3.42
N VAL A 325 18.16 -6.72 2.36
CA VAL A 325 17.53 -8.01 2.07
C VAL A 325 18.57 -9.10 2.28
N SER A 326 18.28 -10.06 3.12
CA SER A 326 19.13 -11.25 3.36
C SER A 326 18.38 -12.48 2.91
N GLY A 327 18.89 -13.15 1.88
CA GLY A 327 18.27 -14.34 1.29
C GLY A 327 18.53 -14.41 -0.21
N ASN A 328 18.30 -15.58 -0.79
CA ASN A 328 18.55 -15.84 -2.20
C ASN A 328 17.38 -15.45 -3.11
N GLU A 329 16.25 -15.06 -2.50
CA GLU A 329 15.04 -14.65 -3.19
C GLU A 329 14.73 -13.20 -2.90
N TYR A 330 13.88 -12.58 -3.74
CA TYR A 330 13.35 -11.24 -3.48
C TYR A 330 12.63 -11.19 -2.13
N PHE A 331 12.70 -10.05 -1.46
CA PHE A 331 11.61 -9.71 -0.57
C PHE A 331 10.34 -9.52 -1.43
N ASP A 332 9.36 -10.41 -1.26
CA ASP A 332 8.16 -10.47 -2.09
C ASP A 332 6.91 -10.09 -1.30
N TYR A 333 5.88 -9.68 -1.99
CA TYR A 333 4.57 -9.30 -1.45
C TYR A 333 3.46 -9.68 -2.44
N VAL A 334 2.23 -9.72 -1.96
CA VAL A 334 1.07 -10.02 -2.82
C VAL A 334 0.93 -8.96 -3.90
N HIS A 335 0.80 -9.39 -5.14
CA HIS A 335 0.67 -8.49 -6.29
C HIS A 335 -0.57 -7.59 -6.15
N ASP A 336 -0.47 -6.35 -6.63
CA ASP A 336 -1.49 -5.30 -6.54
C ASP A 336 -1.85 -4.90 -5.10
N THR A 337 -0.89 -5.07 -4.16
CA THR A 337 -0.93 -4.56 -2.79
C THR A 337 0.17 -3.52 -2.55
N ASN A 338 0.06 -2.80 -1.43
CA ASN A 338 1.09 -1.89 -0.91
C ASN A 338 1.70 -2.47 0.39
N ALA A 339 1.87 -3.78 0.45
CA ALA A 339 2.39 -4.50 1.61
C ALA A 339 3.93 -4.50 1.65
N ILE A 340 4.53 -3.33 1.52
CA ILE A 340 5.96 -3.07 1.62
C ILE A 340 6.18 -1.79 2.43
N PHE A 341 6.43 -1.95 3.74
CA PHE A 341 6.65 -0.84 4.67
C PHE A 341 8.14 -0.54 4.88
N LEU A 342 8.98 -1.02 3.97
CA LEU A 342 10.41 -0.76 3.98
C LEU A 342 10.70 0.71 3.64
N ALA A 343 11.73 1.27 4.26
CA ALA A 343 12.01 2.71 4.20
C ALA A 343 12.46 3.19 2.81
N ASN A 344 13.09 2.33 1.99
CA ASN A 344 13.68 2.70 0.71
C ASN A 344 12.80 2.36 -0.50
N SER A 345 11.56 1.92 -0.29
CA SER A 345 10.60 1.70 -1.37
C SER A 345 10.16 3.04 -1.97
N LEU A 346 10.59 3.31 -3.21
CA LEU A 346 10.28 4.49 -4.00
C LEU A 346 9.76 4.08 -5.38
N TYR A 347 10.47 4.44 -6.47
CA TYR A 347 10.22 3.91 -7.81
C TYR A 347 10.76 2.48 -7.96
N SER A 348 11.86 2.16 -7.30
CA SER A 348 12.40 0.81 -7.11
C SER A 348 12.25 0.46 -5.63
N ASP A 349 11.91 -0.78 -5.32
CA ASP A 349 11.71 -1.24 -3.95
C ASP A 349 13.03 -1.59 -3.25
N TYR A 350 14.12 -1.72 -4.02
CA TYR A 350 15.43 -2.16 -3.49
C TYR A 350 15.32 -3.46 -2.70
N ASN A 351 14.61 -4.42 -3.25
CA ASN A 351 14.21 -5.66 -2.60
C ASN A 351 14.77 -6.91 -3.26
N GLY A 352 15.80 -6.75 -4.12
CA GLY A 352 16.49 -7.86 -4.78
C GLY A 352 17.24 -8.75 -3.77
N PRO A 353 17.56 -10.02 -4.17
CA PRO A 353 18.31 -10.94 -3.32
C PRO A 353 19.63 -10.32 -2.86
N ASN A 354 19.90 -10.36 -1.54
CA ASN A 354 21.09 -9.80 -0.90
C ASN A 354 21.34 -8.30 -1.17
N GLU A 355 20.32 -7.58 -1.65
CA GLU A 355 20.43 -6.15 -1.93
C GLU A 355 20.51 -5.33 -0.64
N LYS A 356 21.41 -4.35 -0.66
CA LYS A 356 21.54 -3.29 0.36
C LYS A 356 21.23 -1.97 -0.29
N SER A 357 20.58 -1.06 0.45
CA SER A 357 20.30 0.27 -0.06
C SER A 357 20.35 1.34 1.00
N VAL A 358 20.65 2.56 0.57
CA VAL A 358 20.57 3.76 1.40
C VAL A 358 19.70 4.80 0.72
N GLN A 359 19.01 5.60 1.53
CA GLN A 359 18.24 6.74 1.08
C GLN A 359 18.58 7.98 1.89
N PHE A 360 18.66 9.12 1.19
CA PHE A 360 18.63 10.44 1.77
C PHE A 360 17.41 11.17 1.20
N ALA A 361 16.61 11.76 2.08
CA ALA A 361 15.47 12.55 1.67
C ALA A 361 15.44 13.88 2.41
N TYR A 362 14.96 14.91 1.72
CA TYR A 362 14.70 16.23 2.29
C TYR A 362 13.29 16.66 1.93
N VAL A 363 12.56 17.12 2.94
CA VAL A 363 11.20 17.67 2.77
C VAL A 363 11.19 19.10 3.30
N LEU A 364 10.64 20.02 2.48
CA LEU A 364 10.36 21.39 2.87
C LEU A 364 8.85 21.61 2.85
N ASN A 365 8.27 21.91 4.01
CA ASN A 365 6.86 22.25 4.17
C ASN A 365 6.67 23.77 4.11
N MET A 366 6.06 24.26 3.04
CA MET A 366 5.89 25.70 2.82
C MET A 366 4.78 26.33 3.68
N ALA A 367 4.06 25.56 4.49
CA ALA A 367 3.07 26.11 5.42
C ALA A 367 3.69 27.14 6.39
N GLU A 368 4.90 26.86 6.88
CA GLU A 368 5.68 27.77 7.74
C GLU A 368 6.06 29.09 7.05
N TYR A 369 6.04 29.12 5.72
CA TYR A 369 6.30 30.30 4.89
C TYR A 369 5.02 30.92 4.31
N GLY A 370 3.85 30.58 4.86
CA GLY A 370 2.55 31.13 4.46
C GLY A 370 1.92 30.51 3.22
N VAL A 371 2.43 29.38 2.75
CA VAL A 371 1.87 28.64 1.60
C VAL A 371 1.43 27.23 2.04
N PRO A 372 0.31 27.10 2.77
CA PRO A 372 -0.16 25.83 3.27
C PRO A 372 -0.51 24.87 2.10
N GLY A 373 -0.20 23.58 2.27
CA GLY A 373 -0.44 22.53 1.26
C GLY A 373 0.68 22.38 0.23
N LEU A 374 1.63 23.31 0.11
CA LEU A 374 2.79 23.14 -0.77
C LEU A 374 3.93 22.47 -0.02
N ARG A 375 4.48 21.38 -0.61
CA ARG A 375 5.66 20.68 -0.10
C ARG A 375 6.63 20.39 -1.24
N PHE A 376 7.92 20.55 -0.97
CA PHE A 376 8.98 20.09 -1.85
C PHE A 376 9.62 18.85 -1.25
N ASN A 377 9.74 17.80 -2.06
CA ASN A 377 10.36 16.55 -1.65
C ASN A 377 11.52 16.23 -2.59
N LEU A 378 12.69 16.01 -2.03
CA LEU A 378 13.89 15.58 -2.76
C LEU A 378 14.35 14.24 -2.20
N TYR A 379 14.50 13.24 -3.06
CA TYR A 379 14.93 11.89 -2.70
C TYR A 379 16.14 11.48 -3.51
N ASN A 380 17.07 10.82 -2.85
CA ASN A 380 18.14 10.09 -3.50
C ASN A 380 18.27 8.73 -2.83
N ALA A 381 18.14 7.66 -3.60
CA ALA A 381 18.34 6.30 -3.11
C ALA A 381 19.28 5.54 -4.02
N ARG A 382 20.08 4.63 -3.44
CA ARG A 382 21.04 3.79 -4.14
C ARG A 382 21.07 2.41 -3.55
N GLY A 383 20.92 1.39 -4.43
CA GLY A 383 21.09 -0.03 -4.10
C GLY A 383 22.41 -0.60 -4.64
N TRP A 384 22.89 -1.66 -3.98
CA TRP A 384 24.07 -2.43 -4.39
C TRP A 384 24.04 -3.85 -3.80
N GLY A 385 24.91 -4.71 -4.30
CA GLY A 385 25.12 -6.05 -3.76
C GLY A 385 24.05 -7.07 -4.16
N ILE A 386 23.23 -6.76 -5.17
CA ILE A 386 22.22 -7.70 -5.65
C ILE A 386 22.91 -8.95 -6.17
N ASP A 387 22.48 -10.11 -5.69
CA ASP A 387 22.90 -11.39 -6.26
C ASP A 387 22.06 -11.66 -7.51
N GLY A 388 22.70 -11.58 -8.67
CA GLY A 388 22.07 -11.78 -9.98
C GLY A 388 22.04 -13.21 -10.48
N THR A 389 22.36 -14.21 -9.65
CA THR A 389 22.45 -15.62 -10.10
C THR A 389 21.10 -16.22 -10.46
N HIS A 390 20.00 -15.61 -10.03
CA HIS A 390 18.61 -16.05 -10.26
C HIS A 390 17.80 -15.10 -11.18
N TYR A 391 18.45 -14.20 -11.92
CA TYR A 391 17.81 -13.26 -12.86
C TYR A 391 17.81 -13.78 -14.30
#